data_0ebcd4391046d68b2bf977ce0f3663ef
#
_entry.id   0ebcd4391046d68b2bf977ce0f3663ef
#
_cell.length_a   1.000
_cell.length_b   1.000
_cell.length_c   1.000
_cell.angle_alpha   90.00
_cell.angle_beta   90.00
_cell.angle_gamma   90.00
#
_symmetry.space_group_name_H-M   'P 1'
#
loop_
_entity.id
_entity.type
_entity.pdbx_description
1 polymer ?
#
loop_
_entity_poly.entity_id
_entity_poly.type
_entity_poly.pdbx_seq_one_letter_code
_entity_poly.pdbx_strand_id
1 'polypeptide(L)'
;MQKHALIRNTVLLFLAFAGMGLGSCKKEITQTVNQGFSAIYNVHVSGWQGDGSGAYYSYTLDVPELDDVILAHGGVSVYLSFDNGATYEATPEVVGNVAYGSYHSLHTVGIDLSPADGTGIVSPPTKELLAKVVLLDAQPLD
;
A
#
# COMPACT_ATOMS: atom_id res chain seq x y z
N MET A 1 -65.35 25.56 20.08
CA MET A 1 -64.48 24.56 20.73
C MET A 1 -63.83 23.54 19.77
N GLN A 2 -64.32 23.34 18.54
CA GLN A 2 -63.72 22.37 17.59
C GLN A 2 -62.45 22.79 16.93
N LYS A 3 -62.12 24.08 16.74
CA LYS A 3 -60.95 24.56 16.04
C LYS A 3 -59.61 24.33 16.79
N HIS A 4 -59.67 24.35 18.11
CA HIS A 4 -58.45 24.14 18.95
C HIS A 4 -58.04 22.65 19.03
N ALA A 5 -59.00 21.75 18.91
CA ALA A 5 -58.70 20.31 18.91
C ALA A 5 -58.00 19.84 17.63
N LEU A 6 -58.37 20.41 16.47
CA LEU A 6 -57.75 20.10 15.20
C LEU A 6 -56.26 20.56 15.13
N ILE A 7 -55.95 21.75 15.59
CA ILE A 7 -54.60 22.29 15.61
C ILE A 7 -53.71 21.49 16.55
N ARG A 8 -54.21 21.05 17.68
CA ARG A 8 -53.45 20.25 18.66
C ARG A 8 -53.09 18.89 18.13
N ASN A 9 -54.01 18.23 17.38
CA ASN A 9 -53.74 16.92 16.77
C ASN A 9 -52.76 17.03 15.58
N THR A 10 -52.85 18.11 14.80
CA THR A 10 -51.93 18.33 13.66
C THR A 10 -50.51 18.60 14.13
N VAL A 11 -50.32 19.37 15.20
CA VAL A 11 -48.98 19.65 15.79
C VAL A 11 -48.40 18.36 16.40
N LEU A 12 -49.18 17.52 17.06
CA LEU A 12 -48.71 16.24 17.60
C LEU A 12 -48.29 15.25 16.47
N LEU A 13 -48.99 15.28 15.34
CA LEU A 13 -48.62 14.44 14.19
C LEU A 13 -47.34 14.86 13.52
N PHE A 14 -47.06 16.18 13.46
CA PHE A 14 -45.79 16.71 12.92
C PHE A 14 -44.61 16.44 13.85
N LEU A 15 -44.76 16.45 15.14
CA LEU A 15 -43.70 16.10 16.10
C LEU A 15 -43.33 14.61 16.06
N ALA A 16 -44.32 13.74 15.76
CA ALA A 16 -44.07 12.31 15.64
C ALA A 16 -43.25 11.95 14.36
N PHE A 17 -43.38 12.73 13.28
CA PHE A 17 -42.62 12.50 12.04
C PHE A 17 -41.18 13.07 12.07
N ALA A 18 -40.89 14.05 12.93
CA ALA A 18 -39.55 14.63 13.06
C ALA A 18 -38.56 13.73 13.84
N GLY A 19 -39.07 12.67 14.49
CA GLY A 19 -38.24 11.76 15.31
C GLY A 19 -37.65 10.53 14.58
N MET A 20 -38.00 10.28 13.30
CA MET A 20 -37.60 9.06 12.60
C MET A 20 -36.49 9.26 11.57
N GLY A 21 -35.81 10.38 11.55
CA GLY A 21 -34.90 10.78 10.48
C GLY A 21 -33.41 10.87 10.80
N LEU A 22 -32.91 10.40 11.95
CA LEU A 22 -31.47 10.47 12.28
C LEU A 22 -30.92 9.13 12.75
N GLY A 23 -31.22 8.08 12.00
CA GLY A 23 -30.41 6.88 11.98
C GLY A 23 -29.13 7.16 11.19
N SER A 24 -28.25 8.02 11.71
CA SER A 24 -26.88 8.12 11.21
C SER A 24 -26.21 6.78 11.45
N CYS A 25 -26.02 5.99 10.40
CA CYS A 25 -25.11 4.88 10.42
C CYS A 25 -23.72 5.44 10.70
N LYS A 26 -23.36 5.62 11.96
CA LYS A 26 -21.98 5.77 12.36
C LYS A 26 -21.33 4.40 12.16
N LYS A 27 -20.64 4.23 11.05
CA LYS A 27 -19.66 3.17 10.92
C LYS A 27 -18.59 3.49 11.94
N GLU A 28 -18.63 2.87 13.12
CA GLU A 28 -17.51 2.91 14.06
C GLU A 28 -16.38 2.13 13.43
N ILE A 29 -15.45 2.87 12.83
CA ILE A 29 -14.16 2.31 12.46
C ILE A 29 -13.41 2.16 13.77
N THR A 30 -13.46 0.97 14.37
CA THR A 30 -12.55 0.59 15.44
C THR A 30 -11.17 0.50 14.79
N GLN A 31 -10.37 1.54 14.95
CA GLN A 31 -9.01 1.57 14.47
C GLN A 31 -8.20 0.63 15.36
N THR A 32 -8.10 -0.64 14.97
CA THR A 32 -7.09 -1.54 15.51
C THR A 32 -5.75 -0.97 15.06
N VAL A 33 -4.87 -0.65 16.01
CA VAL A 33 -3.50 -0.21 15.71
C VAL A 33 -2.78 -1.42 15.12
N ASN A 34 -2.77 -1.52 13.81
CA ASN A 34 -2.01 -2.53 13.10
C ASN A 34 -0.53 -2.19 13.25
N GLN A 35 0.26 -3.16 13.69
CA GLN A 35 1.70 -2.98 13.81
C GLN A 35 2.30 -2.90 12.40
N GLY A 36 2.88 -1.74 12.07
CA GLY A 36 3.73 -1.61 10.89
C GLY A 36 5.12 -2.15 11.19
N PHE A 37 5.67 -2.92 10.28
CA PHE A 37 7.06 -3.34 10.29
C PHE A 37 7.83 -2.59 9.19
N SER A 38 9.06 -2.16 9.46
CA SER A 38 9.92 -1.53 8.46
C SER A 38 11.36 -1.98 8.63
N ALA A 39 11.98 -2.41 7.54
CA ALA A 39 13.38 -2.79 7.50
C ALA A 39 14.09 -2.20 6.29
N ILE A 40 15.40 -1.99 6.41
CA ILE A 40 16.27 -1.51 5.33
C ILE A 40 17.23 -2.65 4.95
N TYR A 41 17.27 -2.95 3.66
CA TYR A 41 18.08 -3.99 3.06
C TYR A 41 19.11 -3.39 2.12
N ASN A 42 20.32 -3.97 2.10
CA ASN A 42 21.33 -3.64 1.09
C ASN A 42 21.05 -4.44 -0.19
N VAL A 43 20.93 -3.76 -1.31
CA VAL A 43 20.78 -4.33 -2.64
C VAL A 43 22.15 -4.30 -3.31
N HIS A 44 22.85 -5.43 -3.23
CA HIS A 44 24.23 -5.55 -3.71
C HIS A 44 24.31 -5.63 -5.24
N VAL A 45 25.31 -4.99 -5.81
CA VAL A 45 25.54 -4.98 -7.28
C VAL A 45 25.58 -6.38 -7.88
N SER A 46 26.18 -7.34 -7.19
CA SER A 46 26.36 -8.71 -7.67
C SER A 46 25.11 -9.60 -7.53
N GLY A 47 24.05 -9.12 -6.87
CA GLY A 47 22.86 -9.93 -6.62
C GLY A 47 21.79 -9.86 -7.72
N TRP A 48 21.95 -8.97 -8.71
CA TRP A 48 21.02 -8.83 -9.80
C TRP A 48 21.10 -10.00 -10.78
N GLN A 49 19.94 -10.55 -11.13
CA GLN A 49 19.82 -11.70 -12.03
C GLN A 49 19.05 -11.27 -13.28
N GLY A 50 19.67 -11.41 -14.44
CA GLY A 50 19.04 -11.15 -15.73
C GLY A 50 18.33 -12.38 -16.28
N ASP A 51 17.32 -12.17 -17.12
CA ASP A 51 16.61 -13.22 -17.87
C ASP A 51 17.36 -13.67 -19.14
N GLY A 52 18.53 -13.12 -19.41
CA GLY A 52 19.34 -13.38 -20.61
C GLY A 52 19.01 -12.48 -21.80
N SER A 53 17.93 -11.72 -21.77
CA SER A 53 17.56 -10.78 -22.84
C SER A 53 18.34 -9.46 -22.77
N GLY A 54 18.82 -9.11 -21.59
CA GLY A 54 19.36 -7.78 -21.26
C GLY A 54 18.31 -6.69 -21.08
N ALA A 55 17.03 -7.05 -21.19
CA ALA A 55 15.94 -6.09 -21.03
C ALA A 55 15.28 -6.18 -19.65
N TYR A 56 15.64 -7.18 -18.85
CA TYR A 56 15.06 -7.40 -17.54
C TYR A 56 16.08 -7.96 -16.55
N TYR A 57 16.07 -7.40 -15.36
CA TYR A 57 16.82 -7.91 -14.21
C TYR A 57 15.97 -7.89 -12.98
N SER A 58 16.22 -8.80 -12.05
CA SER A 58 15.55 -8.87 -10.76
C SER A 58 16.54 -9.07 -9.62
N TYR A 59 16.16 -8.63 -8.45
CA TYR A 59 16.84 -8.84 -7.18
C TYR A 59 15.82 -9.32 -6.14
N THR A 60 16.16 -10.37 -5.39
CA THR A 60 15.27 -10.92 -4.37
C THR A 60 15.81 -10.62 -2.98
N LEU A 61 14.95 -10.05 -2.14
CA LEU A 61 15.16 -9.84 -0.71
C LEU A 61 14.46 -10.95 0.07
N ASP A 62 15.14 -11.48 1.09
CA ASP A 62 14.54 -12.37 2.08
C ASP A 62 13.89 -11.53 3.17
N VAL A 63 12.57 -11.65 3.32
CA VAL A 63 11.73 -10.87 4.23
C VAL A 63 10.83 -11.82 5.01
N PRO A 64 11.37 -12.53 6.00
CA PRO A 64 10.65 -13.57 6.71
C PRO A 64 9.41 -13.06 7.47
N GLU A 65 9.35 -11.75 7.77
CA GLU A 65 8.19 -11.11 8.39
C GLU A 65 6.99 -10.95 7.45
N LEU A 66 7.18 -11.12 6.13
CA LEU A 66 6.10 -11.15 5.15
C LEU A 66 5.44 -12.53 5.18
N ASP A 67 4.55 -12.71 6.12
CA ASP A 67 3.80 -13.95 6.33
C ASP A 67 2.54 -14.02 5.46
N ASP A 68 1.79 -15.11 5.62
CA ASP A 68 0.57 -15.37 4.87
C ASP A 68 -0.57 -14.39 5.23
N VAL A 69 -0.60 -13.86 6.45
CA VAL A 69 -1.60 -12.88 6.88
C VAL A 69 -1.37 -11.54 6.20
N ILE A 70 -0.12 -11.05 6.22
CA ILE A 70 0.26 -9.80 5.53
C ILE A 70 0.10 -9.96 4.02
N LEU A 71 0.46 -11.12 3.47
CA LEU A 71 0.31 -11.40 2.03
C LEU A 71 -1.16 -11.37 1.59
N ALA A 72 -2.08 -11.90 2.42
CA ALA A 72 -3.50 -12.01 2.09
C ALA A 72 -4.29 -10.73 2.35
N HIS A 73 -3.97 -9.98 3.40
CA HIS A 73 -4.80 -8.89 3.92
C HIS A 73 -4.04 -7.59 4.14
N GLY A 74 -2.73 -7.66 4.25
CA GLY A 74 -1.87 -6.54 4.56
C GLY A 74 -1.46 -5.70 3.34
N GLY A 75 -0.42 -4.92 3.53
CA GLY A 75 0.18 -4.11 2.47
C GLY A 75 1.71 -4.18 2.53
N VAL A 76 2.32 -4.19 1.35
CA VAL A 76 3.77 -4.13 1.18
C VAL A 76 4.11 -2.89 0.37
N SER A 77 4.98 -2.05 0.91
CA SER A 77 5.50 -0.89 0.20
C SER A 77 7.02 -0.97 0.16
N VAL A 78 7.56 -0.73 -1.02
CA VAL A 78 9.01 -0.75 -1.25
C VAL A 78 9.47 0.63 -1.69
N TYR A 79 10.53 1.10 -1.07
CA TYR A 79 11.17 2.37 -1.39
C TYR A 79 12.63 2.11 -1.68
N LEU A 80 13.16 2.75 -2.71
CA LEU A 80 14.58 2.66 -3.08
C LEU A 80 15.32 3.95 -2.74
N SER A 81 16.57 3.81 -2.38
CA SER A 81 17.49 4.92 -2.18
C SER A 81 18.73 4.70 -3.02
N PHE A 82 19.06 5.69 -3.84
CA PHE A 82 20.23 5.72 -4.72
C PHE A 82 21.35 6.60 -4.15
N ASP A 83 21.12 7.23 -3.01
CA ASP A 83 21.99 8.21 -2.35
C ASP A 83 22.39 7.81 -0.93
N ASN A 84 22.49 6.49 -0.69
CA ASN A 84 22.90 5.92 0.60
C ASN A 84 21.96 6.30 1.77
N GLY A 85 20.66 6.37 1.51
CA GLY A 85 19.63 6.57 2.53
C GLY A 85 19.29 8.04 2.81
N ALA A 86 19.84 8.99 2.03
CA ALA A 86 19.46 10.39 2.19
C ALA A 86 18.04 10.66 1.71
N THR A 87 17.61 10.01 0.61
CA THR A 87 16.24 10.03 0.11
C THR A 87 15.73 8.61 -0.16
N TYR A 88 14.41 8.42 -0.07
CA TYR A 88 13.73 7.16 -0.41
C TYR A 88 12.55 7.47 -1.31
N GLU A 89 12.51 6.85 -2.48
CA GLU A 89 11.44 6.99 -3.46
C GLU A 89 10.65 5.69 -3.57
N ALA A 90 9.32 5.81 -3.65
CA ALA A 90 8.45 4.64 -3.68
C ALA A 90 8.48 3.98 -5.07
N THR A 91 8.53 2.65 -5.10
CA THR A 91 8.33 1.91 -6.35
C THR A 91 6.83 1.86 -6.72
N PRO A 92 6.46 1.86 -8.02
CA PRO A 92 7.36 1.94 -9.17
C PRO A 92 7.91 3.35 -9.41
N GLU A 93 9.17 3.44 -9.81
CA GLU A 93 9.82 4.72 -10.14
C GLU A 93 10.69 4.61 -11.39
N VAL A 94 11.05 5.74 -11.97
CA VAL A 94 11.91 5.81 -13.14
C VAL A 94 13.11 6.70 -12.86
N VAL A 95 14.30 6.11 -12.95
CA VAL A 95 15.57 6.83 -12.82
C VAL A 95 16.32 6.77 -14.15
N GLY A 96 16.49 7.91 -14.78
CA GLY A 96 17.01 7.96 -16.15
C GLY A 96 16.06 7.25 -17.13
N ASN A 97 16.53 6.22 -17.81
CA ASN A 97 15.70 5.39 -18.71
C ASN A 97 15.42 3.99 -18.12
N VAL A 98 15.54 3.81 -16.80
CA VAL A 98 15.31 2.56 -16.11
C VAL A 98 14.08 2.68 -15.23
N ALA A 99 13.11 1.82 -15.45
CA ALA A 99 11.96 1.64 -14.58
C ALA A 99 12.29 0.58 -13.52
N TYR A 100 12.10 0.96 -12.26
CA TYR A 100 12.22 0.07 -11.11
C TYR A 100 10.84 -0.28 -10.60
N GLY A 101 10.53 -1.56 -10.57
CA GLY A 101 9.31 -2.12 -10.01
C GLY A 101 9.59 -2.89 -8.73
N SER A 102 8.52 -3.32 -8.07
CA SER A 102 8.59 -4.28 -6.98
C SER A 102 7.41 -5.24 -7.01
N TYR A 103 7.66 -6.45 -6.58
CA TYR A 103 6.65 -7.48 -6.38
C TYR A 103 6.96 -8.24 -5.08
N HIS A 104 6.01 -8.98 -4.58
CA HIS A 104 6.20 -9.74 -3.35
C HIS A 104 5.48 -11.08 -3.39
N SER A 105 6.01 -12.01 -2.64
CA SER A 105 5.42 -13.32 -2.35
C SER A 105 5.76 -13.71 -0.92
N LEU A 106 5.27 -14.85 -0.46
CA LEU A 106 5.52 -15.31 0.90
C LEU A 106 7.02 -15.28 1.22
N HIS A 107 7.39 -14.55 2.28
CA HIS A 107 8.75 -14.36 2.79
C HIS A 107 9.73 -13.66 1.83
N THR A 108 9.27 -13.14 0.70
CA THR A 108 10.17 -12.52 -0.28
C THR A 108 9.61 -11.22 -0.86
N VAL A 109 10.50 -10.27 -1.12
CA VAL A 109 10.23 -9.08 -1.91
C VAL A 109 11.20 -9.04 -3.07
N GLY A 110 10.68 -8.95 -4.28
CA GLY A 110 11.47 -8.76 -5.49
C GLY A 110 11.53 -7.29 -5.90
N ILE A 111 12.68 -6.88 -6.40
CA ILE A 111 12.87 -5.61 -7.09
C ILE A 111 13.25 -5.96 -8.53
N ASP A 112 12.57 -5.37 -9.49
CA ASP A 112 12.87 -5.58 -10.89
C ASP A 112 13.23 -4.26 -11.58
N LEU A 113 13.97 -4.37 -12.66
CA LEU A 113 14.28 -3.25 -13.53
C LEU A 113 14.15 -3.62 -15.01
N SER A 114 13.68 -2.65 -15.78
CA SER A 114 13.49 -2.76 -17.23
C SER A 114 13.64 -1.40 -17.90
N PRO A 115 13.74 -1.34 -19.25
CA PRO A 115 13.70 -0.05 -19.95
C PRO A 115 12.38 0.67 -19.67
N ALA A 116 12.45 1.96 -19.33
CA ALA A 116 11.26 2.75 -19.02
C ALA A 116 10.31 2.95 -20.20
N ASP A 117 10.81 2.88 -21.43
CA ASP A 117 10.03 2.94 -22.67
C ASP A 117 9.60 1.56 -23.19
N GLY A 118 9.94 0.48 -22.46
CA GLY A 118 9.64 -0.90 -22.84
C GLY A 118 10.50 -1.43 -23.99
N THR A 119 11.54 -0.71 -24.42
CA THR A 119 12.39 -1.10 -25.55
C THR A 119 13.88 -1.04 -25.20
N GLY A 120 14.66 -1.90 -25.86
CA GLY A 120 16.13 -1.92 -25.70
C GLY A 120 16.61 -2.75 -24.53
N ILE A 121 17.79 -2.40 -24.03
CA ILE A 121 18.47 -3.09 -22.94
C ILE A 121 18.73 -2.14 -21.77
N VAL A 122 18.81 -2.70 -20.58
CA VAL A 122 19.21 -2.02 -19.36
C VAL A 122 20.43 -2.70 -18.74
N SER A 123 21.07 -2.03 -17.81
CA SER A 123 22.13 -2.60 -16.99
C SER A 123 21.77 -2.47 -15.53
N PRO A 124 22.10 -3.46 -14.71
CA PRO A 124 21.97 -3.32 -13.26
C PRO A 124 22.74 -2.12 -12.75
N PRO A 125 22.33 -1.56 -11.60
CA PRO A 125 23.05 -0.48 -10.94
C PRO A 125 24.51 -0.85 -10.69
N THR A 126 25.41 0.11 -10.91
CA THR A 126 26.85 -0.05 -10.66
C THR A 126 27.25 0.27 -9.23
N LYS A 127 26.31 0.75 -8.43
CA LYS A 127 26.46 1.04 -7.00
C LYS A 127 25.40 0.28 -6.22
N GLU A 128 25.69 0.02 -4.97
CA GLU A 128 24.71 -0.53 -4.04
C GLU A 128 23.55 0.44 -3.84
N LEU A 129 22.35 -0.13 -3.70
CA LEU A 129 21.13 0.61 -3.34
C LEU A 129 20.68 0.17 -1.96
N LEU A 130 19.87 1.01 -1.32
CA LEU A 130 19.12 0.61 -0.15
C LEU A 130 17.66 0.43 -0.53
N ALA A 131 17.06 -0.67 -0.09
CA ALA A 131 15.64 -0.93 -0.20
C ALA A 131 15.01 -0.87 1.19
N LYS A 132 14.07 0.04 1.40
CA LYS A 132 13.24 0.08 2.59
C LYS A 132 11.93 -0.65 2.30
N VAL A 133 11.69 -1.74 2.99
CA VAL A 133 10.44 -2.50 2.92
C VAL A 133 9.59 -2.13 4.12
N VAL A 134 8.33 -1.78 3.87
CA VAL A 134 7.32 -1.49 4.89
C VAL A 134 6.19 -2.49 4.75
N LEU A 135 5.93 -3.22 5.81
CA LEU A 135 4.84 -4.18 5.91
C LEU A 135 3.74 -3.58 6.81
N LEU A 136 2.52 -3.67 6.37
CA LEU A 136 1.34 -3.25 7.13
C LEU A 136 0.43 -4.46 7.31
N ASP A 137 0.20 -4.84 8.56
CA ASP A 137 -0.85 -5.80 8.88
C ASP A 137 -2.21 -5.08 8.82
N ALA A 138 -3.14 -5.61 8.06
CA ALA A 138 -4.49 -5.08 7.94
C ALA A 138 -5.51 -6.18 8.23
N GLN A 139 -6.50 -5.86 9.06
CA GLN A 139 -7.61 -6.77 9.31
C GLN A 139 -8.63 -6.65 8.16
N PRO A 140 -9.16 -7.78 7.64
CA PRO A 140 -10.25 -7.70 6.66
C PRO A 140 -11.45 -6.97 7.27
N LEU A 141 -12.14 -6.20 6.43
CA LEU A 141 -13.43 -5.61 6.82
C LEU A 141 -14.52 -6.68 6.67
N ASP A 142 -15.18 -7.01 7.77
CA ASP A 142 -16.37 -7.87 7.79
C ASP A 142 -17.58 -7.17 7.14
#